data_1d4051477f1f723b55a83f7ba2dd6837
#
_entry.id   1d4051477f1f723b55a83f7ba2dd6837
#
_cell.length_a   1.000
_cell.length_b   1.000
_cell.length_c   1.000
_cell.angle_alpha   90.00
_cell.angle_beta   90.00
_cell.angle_gamma   90.00
#
_symmetry.space_group_name_H-M   'P 1'
#
loop_
_entity.id
_entity.type
_entity.pdbx_description
1 polymer ?
#
loop_
_entity_poly.entity_id
_entity_poly.type
_entity_poly.pdbx_seq_one_letter_code
_entity_poly.pdbx_strand_id
1 'polypeptide(L)'
;MHRLAVFDFDSTLMDGETIDFLAAELGLEEEVAAITRQAMEGHLDFFKSLLARVALLEGLPAVRVKEICEGLPLMPGAKETVHGLKKRGYKVVCFSGGFRVATRPASEHLGLDADFANYLHDDEGILTGKVGGEMMFGDSKGRMIVRLQQLLGVTPEETLVVGDGANDLSMFAHAATRIAFCAKPILKEAATHTVETKDLRKVLEIADSLKDPAAS
;
A
#
# COMPACT_ATOMS: atom_id res chain seq x y z
N MET A 1 -15.30 -13.31 16.04
CA MET A 1 -15.47 -12.99 14.60
C MET A 1 -14.23 -12.23 14.17
N HIS A 2 -13.61 -12.56 13.05
CA HIS A 2 -12.46 -11.79 12.54
C HIS A 2 -12.98 -10.62 11.71
N ARG A 3 -12.28 -9.49 11.75
CA ARG A 3 -12.46 -8.33 10.86
C ARG A 3 -11.19 -8.16 10.05
N LEU A 4 -11.25 -7.56 8.88
CA LEU A 4 -10.11 -7.33 8.01
C LEU A 4 -9.86 -5.82 7.84
N ALA A 5 -8.63 -5.38 8.08
CA ALA A 5 -8.16 -4.04 7.73
C ALA A 5 -7.03 -4.15 6.72
N VAL A 6 -7.19 -3.52 5.56
CA VAL A 6 -6.21 -3.51 4.48
C VAL A 6 -5.70 -2.10 4.28
N PHE A 7 -4.39 -1.94 4.32
CA PHE A 7 -3.71 -0.66 4.09
C PHE A 7 -2.91 -0.70 2.80
N ASP A 8 -2.91 0.37 2.05
CA ASP A 8 -1.83 0.66 1.12
C ASP A 8 -0.54 0.94 1.89
N PHE A 9 0.61 0.88 1.20
CA PHE A 9 1.92 1.13 1.79
C PHE A 9 2.40 2.55 1.50
N ASP A 10 2.73 2.82 0.23
CA ASP A 10 3.27 4.10 -0.21
C ASP A 10 2.23 5.21 0.03
N SER A 11 2.66 6.34 0.58
CA SER A 11 1.80 7.48 0.96
C SER A 11 0.67 7.16 1.96
N THR A 12 0.63 5.94 2.52
CA THR A 12 -0.38 5.50 3.50
C THR A 12 0.27 4.99 4.80
N LEU A 13 0.90 3.80 4.82
CA LEU A 13 1.68 3.32 5.98
C LEU A 13 3.07 3.95 6.04
N MET A 14 3.61 4.36 4.90
CA MET A 14 4.89 5.04 4.74
C MET A 14 4.64 6.47 4.22
N ASP A 15 5.43 7.44 4.69
CA ASP A 15 5.33 8.84 4.29
C ASP A 15 6.21 9.13 3.08
N GLY A 16 5.71 8.80 1.88
CA GLY A 16 6.37 8.99 0.60
C GLY A 16 6.15 7.81 -0.36
N GLU A 17 6.91 7.77 -1.42
CA GLU A 17 6.88 6.73 -2.46
C GLU A 17 8.21 5.96 -2.45
N THR A 18 8.18 4.65 -2.26
CA THR A 18 9.39 3.80 -2.21
C THR A 18 10.25 3.98 -3.45
N ILE A 19 9.63 4.07 -4.63
CA ILE A 19 10.35 4.22 -5.89
C ILE A 19 11.14 5.53 -5.98
N ASP A 20 10.63 6.62 -5.37
CA ASP A 20 11.31 7.92 -5.36
C ASP A 20 12.56 7.88 -4.49
N PHE A 21 12.52 7.22 -3.32
CA PHE A 21 13.70 7.02 -2.47
C PHE A 21 14.79 6.21 -3.17
N LEU A 22 14.39 5.18 -3.94
CA LEU A 22 15.35 4.36 -4.71
C LEU A 22 15.92 5.13 -5.91
N ALA A 23 15.09 5.92 -6.60
CA ALA A 23 15.54 6.75 -7.73
C ALA A 23 16.50 7.86 -7.29
N ALA A 24 16.30 8.44 -6.12
CA ALA A 24 17.18 9.46 -5.55
C ALA A 24 18.61 8.97 -5.33
N GLU A 25 18.82 7.68 -5.02
CA GLU A 25 20.16 7.08 -4.92
C GLU A 25 20.92 7.11 -6.25
N LEU A 26 20.19 7.13 -7.37
CA LEU A 26 20.74 7.17 -8.72
C LEU A 26 20.67 8.57 -9.37
N GLY A 27 20.02 9.56 -8.70
CA GLY A 27 19.78 10.89 -9.27
C GLY A 27 18.75 10.87 -10.41
N LEU A 28 17.76 9.96 -10.36
CA LEU A 28 16.77 9.71 -11.43
C LEU A 28 15.33 10.11 -11.02
N GLU A 29 15.19 11.01 -10.04
CA GLU A 29 13.89 11.46 -9.54
C GLU A 29 13.02 12.12 -10.63
N GLU A 30 13.65 12.91 -11.51
CA GLU A 30 12.94 13.60 -12.59
C GLU A 30 12.39 12.61 -13.63
N GLU A 31 13.14 11.57 -13.96
CA GLU A 31 12.75 10.52 -14.90
C GLU A 31 11.57 9.71 -14.34
N VAL A 32 11.63 9.31 -13.08
CA VAL A 32 10.53 8.62 -12.39
C VAL A 32 9.29 9.51 -12.35
N ALA A 33 9.43 10.78 -11.99
CA ALA A 33 8.33 11.74 -11.97
C ALA A 33 7.69 11.94 -13.36
N ALA A 34 8.50 11.93 -14.42
CA ALA A 34 8.00 12.05 -15.80
C ALA A 34 7.13 10.83 -16.20
N ILE A 35 7.56 9.62 -15.86
CA ILE A 35 6.79 8.39 -16.11
C ILE A 35 5.49 8.39 -15.29
N THR A 36 5.55 8.81 -14.04
CA THR A 36 4.38 8.92 -13.16
C THR A 36 3.35 9.90 -13.74
N ARG A 37 3.79 11.07 -14.25
CA ARG A 37 2.89 12.03 -14.92
C ARG A 37 2.20 11.41 -16.13
N GLN A 38 2.93 10.69 -17.00
CA GLN A 38 2.34 10.01 -18.17
C GLN A 38 1.27 8.99 -17.75
N ALA A 39 1.46 8.28 -16.65
CA ALA A 39 0.46 7.36 -16.12
C ALA A 39 -0.77 8.12 -15.58
N MET A 40 -0.57 9.25 -14.90
CA MET A 40 -1.67 10.08 -14.39
C MET A 40 -2.49 10.73 -15.52
N GLU A 41 -1.86 11.04 -16.65
CA GLU A 41 -2.51 11.56 -17.87
C GLU A 41 -3.19 10.46 -18.70
N GLY A 42 -3.08 9.19 -18.28
CA GLY A 42 -3.70 8.05 -18.98
C GLY A 42 -2.92 7.53 -20.20
N HIS A 43 -1.71 8.02 -20.44
CA HIS A 43 -0.85 7.55 -21.53
C HIS A 43 -0.20 6.18 -21.24
N LEU A 44 -0.06 5.84 -19.96
CA LEU A 44 0.46 4.55 -19.49
C LEU A 44 -0.53 3.93 -18.49
N ASP A 45 -0.80 2.63 -18.63
CA ASP A 45 -1.47 1.87 -17.58
C ASP A 45 -0.52 1.61 -16.38
N PHE A 46 -1.11 1.16 -15.27
CA PHE A 46 -0.37 0.89 -14.04
C PHE A 46 0.83 -0.06 -14.26
N PHE A 47 0.59 -1.16 -15.01
CA PHE A 47 1.61 -2.19 -15.26
C PHE A 47 2.79 -1.63 -16.06
N LYS A 48 2.51 -0.94 -17.18
CA LYS A 48 3.56 -0.33 -18.01
C LYS A 48 4.33 0.74 -17.25
N SER A 49 3.65 1.56 -16.45
CA SER A 49 4.28 2.57 -15.61
C SER A 49 5.20 1.94 -14.56
N LEU A 50 4.77 0.84 -13.91
CA LEU A 50 5.59 0.11 -12.96
C LEU A 50 6.85 -0.44 -13.62
N LEU A 51 6.71 -1.13 -14.77
CA LEU A 51 7.86 -1.67 -15.51
C LEU A 51 8.85 -0.58 -15.93
N ALA A 52 8.36 0.54 -16.47
CA ALA A 52 9.21 1.63 -16.93
C ALA A 52 10.00 2.29 -15.78
N ARG A 53 9.36 2.49 -14.61
CA ARG A 53 10.02 3.06 -13.44
C ARG A 53 11.04 2.09 -12.84
N VAL A 54 10.72 0.80 -12.76
CA VAL A 54 11.65 -0.21 -12.22
C VAL A 54 12.85 -0.42 -13.14
N ALA A 55 12.68 -0.32 -14.46
CA ALA A 55 13.81 -0.40 -15.41
C ALA A 55 14.90 0.66 -15.14
N LEU A 56 14.53 1.83 -14.61
CA LEU A 56 15.48 2.86 -14.21
C LEU A 56 16.36 2.46 -13.02
N LEU A 57 15.98 1.48 -12.24
CA LEU A 57 16.74 0.99 -11.09
C LEU A 57 17.79 -0.08 -11.47
N GLU A 58 17.94 -0.42 -12.74
CA GLU A 58 18.96 -1.37 -13.22
C GLU A 58 20.35 -0.91 -12.79
N GLY A 59 21.14 -1.85 -12.26
CA GLY A 59 22.49 -1.57 -11.78
C GLY A 59 22.59 -1.15 -10.31
N LEU A 60 21.47 -0.86 -9.63
CA LEU A 60 21.49 -0.52 -8.20
C LEU A 60 21.83 -1.75 -7.36
N PRO A 61 22.85 -1.70 -6.44
CA PRO A 61 23.16 -2.82 -5.58
C PRO A 61 22.01 -3.19 -4.64
N ALA A 62 21.63 -4.48 -4.57
CA ALA A 62 20.52 -4.95 -3.74
C ALA A 62 20.74 -4.64 -2.24
N VAL A 63 21.99 -4.59 -1.79
CA VAL A 63 22.31 -4.18 -0.40
C VAL A 63 21.91 -2.73 -0.15
N ARG A 64 22.13 -1.82 -1.12
CA ARG A 64 21.71 -0.41 -1.00
C ARG A 64 20.18 -0.28 -1.02
N VAL A 65 19.51 -1.03 -1.89
CA VAL A 65 18.03 -1.10 -1.90
C VAL A 65 17.50 -1.49 -0.52
N LYS A 66 18.09 -2.51 0.09
CA LYS A 66 17.68 -2.97 1.42
C LYS A 66 17.91 -1.88 2.49
N GLU A 67 19.09 -1.26 2.52
CA GLU A 67 19.41 -0.19 3.48
C GLU A 67 18.44 0.99 3.37
N ILE A 68 18.14 1.43 2.13
CA ILE A 68 17.17 2.52 1.88
C ILE A 68 15.79 2.11 2.37
N CYS A 69 15.33 0.90 2.02
CA CYS A 69 14.01 0.42 2.38
C CYS A 69 13.81 0.18 3.89
N GLU A 70 14.85 -0.22 4.61
CA GLU A 70 14.83 -0.33 6.08
C GLU A 70 14.77 1.04 6.78
N GLY A 71 15.24 2.11 6.12
CA GLY A 71 15.23 3.49 6.61
C GLY A 71 14.02 4.33 6.22
N LEU A 72 13.04 3.77 5.50
CA LEU A 72 11.87 4.53 5.03
C LEU A 72 11.05 5.10 6.20
N PRO A 73 10.59 6.37 6.10
CA PRO A 73 9.80 7.00 7.14
C PRO A 73 8.40 6.39 7.21
N LEU A 74 8.00 5.91 8.37
CA LEU A 74 6.63 5.45 8.59
C LEU A 74 5.70 6.64 8.83
N MET A 75 4.44 6.51 8.39
CA MET A 75 3.42 7.52 8.61
C MET A 75 3.18 7.73 10.12
N PRO A 76 3.05 8.98 10.61
CA PRO A 76 2.71 9.24 12.00
C PRO A 76 1.48 8.46 12.46
N GLY A 77 1.59 7.78 13.60
CA GLY A 77 0.51 6.99 14.18
C GLY A 77 0.33 5.59 13.57
N ALA A 78 1.16 5.16 12.61
CA ALA A 78 1.01 3.86 11.94
C ALA A 78 1.05 2.70 12.94
N LYS A 79 2.02 2.67 13.85
CA LYS A 79 2.17 1.60 14.82
C LYS A 79 1.01 1.54 15.80
N GLU A 80 0.59 2.68 16.32
CA GLU A 80 -0.55 2.80 17.22
C GLU A 80 -1.84 2.33 16.53
N THR A 81 -2.01 2.68 15.26
CA THR A 81 -3.17 2.30 14.46
C THR A 81 -3.24 0.80 14.25
N VAL A 82 -2.15 0.18 13.82
CA VAL A 82 -2.08 -1.28 13.63
C VAL A 82 -2.39 -2.00 14.94
N HIS A 83 -1.71 -1.64 16.04
CA HIS A 83 -1.96 -2.24 17.35
C HIS A 83 -3.39 -1.99 17.85
N GLY A 84 -3.92 -0.79 17.63
CA GLY A 84 -5.28 -0.44 18.01
C GLY A 84 -6.34 -1.25 17.26
N LEU A 85 -6.18 -1.45 15.96
CA LEU A 85 -7.07 -2.28 15.15
C LEU A 85 -6.98 -3.75 15.54
N LYS A 86 -5.77 -4.28 15.80
CA LYS A 86 -5.60 -5.67 16.28
C LYS A 86 -6.31 -5.90 17.61
N LYS A 87 -6.25 -4.93 18.55
CA LYS A 87 -7.02 -5.01 19.81
C LYS A 87 -8.54 -5.03 19.59
N ARG A 88 -9.03 -4.50 18.46
CA ARG A 88 -10.44 -4.51 18.04
C ARG A 88 -10.82 -5.75 17.21
N GLY A 89 -9.94 -6.74 17.15
CA GLY A 89 -10.18 -8.00 16.45
C GLY A 89 -9.93 -7.97 14.94
N TYR A 90 -9.30 -6.91 14.42
CA TYR A 90 -8.93 -6.89 13.01
C TYR A 90 -7.67 -7.71 12.75
N LYS A 91 -7.70 -8.46 11.65
CA LYS A 91 -6.49 -8.85 10.94
C LYS A 91 -6.04 -7.66 10.11
N VAL A 92 -4.79 -7.23 10.27
CA VAL A 92 -4.26 -6.02 9.61
C VAL A 92 -3.21 -6.42 8.60
N VAL A 93 -3.45 -6.12 7.35
CA VAL A 93 -2.56 -6.48 6.23
C VAL A 93 -2.20 -5.27 5.37
N CYS A 94 -1.07 -5.37 4.67
CA CYS A 94 -0.62 -4.36 3.71
C CYS A 94 -0.69 -4.89 2.28
N PHE A 95 -1.24 -4.08 1.35
CA PHE A 95 -1.21 -4.29 -0.09
C PHE A 95 -0.45 -3.16 -0.77
N SER A 96 0.70 -3.45 -1.38
CA SER A 96 1.51 -2.44 -2.05
C SER A 96 1.73 -2.78 -3.52
N GLY A 97 1.50 -1.79 -4.39
CA GLY A 97 1.97 -1.84 -5.78
C GLY A 97 3.49 -1.67 -5.90
N GLY A 98 4.17 -1.33 -4.80
CA GLY A 98 5.62 -1.24 -4.69
C GLY A 98 6.29 -2.59 -4.36
N PHE A 99 7.28 -2.58 -3.47
CA PHE A 99 8.25 -3.68 -3.36
C PHE A 99 8.30 -4.30 -1.97
N ARG A 100 8.41 -5.63 -1.94
CA ARG A 100 8.46 -6.41 -0.70
C ARG A 100 9.69 -6.10 0.16
N VAL A 101 10.79 -5.70 -0.45
CA VAL A 101 11.98 -5.24 0.27
C VAL A 101 11.70 -4.04 1.19
N ALA A 102 10.68 -3.22 0.86
CA ALA A 102 10.22 -2.10 1.69
C ALA A 102 9.08 -2.51 2.64
N THR A 103 8.08 -3.26 2.14
CA THR A 103 6.92 -3.62 2.96
C THR A 103 7.26 -4.60 4.08
N ARG A 104 8.22 -5.52 3.85
CA ARG A 104 8.56 -6.56 4.81
C ARG A 104 9.13 -6.04 6.14
N PRO A 105 10.19 -5.20 6.16
CA PRO A 105 10.70 -4.64 7.41
C PRO A 105 9.67 -3.76 8.12
N ALA A 106 8.88 -2.98 7.38
CA ALA A 106 7.80 -2.19 7.95
C ALA A 106 6.71 -3.07 8.56
N SER A 107 6.31 -4.16 7.89
CA SER A 107 5.34 -5.14 8.38
C SER A 107 5.77 -5.76 9.71
N GLU A 108 7.04 -6.15 9.81
CA GLU A 108 7.62 -6.70 11.05
C GLU A 108 7.66 -5.66 12.17
N HIS A 109 8.08 -4.42 11.86
CA HIS A 109 8.13 -3.34 12.84
C HIS A 109 6.73 -2.92 13.35
N LEU A 110 5.74 -2.82 12.46
CA LEU A 110 4.36 -2.45 12.78
C LEU A 110 3.56 -3.60 13.40
N GLY A 111 3.99 -4.85 13.20
CA GLY A 111 3.27 -6.05 13.64
C GLY A 111 2.05 -6.37 12.79
N LEU A 112 2.13 -6.16 11.45
CA LEU A 112 1.08 -6.58 10.53
C LEU A 112 0.91 -8.10 10.52
N ASP A 113 -0.27 -8.60 10.15
CA ASP A 113 -0.51 -10.04 10.02
C ASP A 113 0.03 -10.59 8.68
N ALA A 114 0.08 -9.78 7.64
CA ALA A 114 0.71 -10.10 6.35
C ALA A 114 1.01 -8.85 5.52
N ASP A 115 1.92 -8.97 4.56
CA ASP A 115 2.22 -7.99 3.53
C ASP A 115 2.25 -8.65 2.14
N PHE A 116 1.70 -7.97 1.13
CA PHE A 116 1.63 -8.41 -0.26
C PHE A 116 2.14 -7.29 -1.15
N ALA A 117 3.21 -7.57 -1.89
CA ALA A 117 3.89 -6.60 -2.75
C ALA A 117 4.67 -7.32 -3.85
N ASN A 118 5.27 -6.57 -4.76
CA ASN A 118 6.08 -7.12 -5.83
C ASN A 118 7.54 -7.32 -5.39
N TYR A 119 8.31 -8.05 -6.19
CA TYR A 119 9.71 -8.34 -5.97
C TYR A 119 10.56 -7.66 -7.05
N LEU A 120 11.57 -6.93 -6.62
CA LEU A 120 12.66 -6.52 -7.52
C LEU A 120 13.56 -7.73 -7.77
N HIS A 121 13.92 -7.94 -9.03
CA HIS A 121 14.84 -9.01 -9.39
C HIS A 121 16.27 -8.51 -9.42
N ASP A 122 17.16 -9.27 -8.82
CA ASP A 122 18.60 -9.05 -8.89
C ASP A 122 19.32 -10.24 -9.54
N ASP A 123 20.51 -10.00 -10.02
CA ASP A 123 21.46 -10.99 -10.47
C ASP A 123 22.80 -10.70 -9.77
N GLU A 124 23.31 -11.68 -9.04
CA GLU A 124 24.52 -11.54 -8.21
C GLU A 124 24.53 -10.29 -7.28
N GLY A 125 23.33 -9.92 -6.77
CA GLY A 125 23.16 -8.79 -5.85
C GLY A 125 23.09 -7.41 -6.53
N ILE A 126 22.88 -7.35 -7.84
CA ILE A 126 22.67 -6.12 -8.62
C ILE A 126 21.26 -6.17 -9.25
N LEU A 127 20.47 -5.10 -9.10
CA LEU A 127 19.14 -5.06 -9.69
C LEU A 127 19.20 -5.17 -11.22
N THR A 128 18.32 -5.96 -11.79
CA THR A 128 18.20 -6.21 -13.24
C THR A 128 17.22 -5.26 -13.93
N GLY A 129 16.63 -4.29 -13.22
CA GLY A 129 15.56 -3.46 -13.75
C GLY A 129 14.25 -4.21 -14.00
N LYS A 130 14.11 -5.43 -13.48
CA LYS A 130 12.91 -6.27 -13.64
C LYS A 130 12.14 -6.38 -12.34
N VAL A 131 10.82 -6.53 -12.46
CA VAL A 131 9.89 -6.69 -11.35
C VAL A 131 8.88 -7.78 -11.65
N GLY A 132 8.45 -8.49 -10.62
CA GLY A 132 7.38 -9.49 -10.69
C GLY A 132 6.68 -9.61 -9.35
N GLY A 133 5.49 -10.20 -9.33
CA GLY A 133 4.77 -10.38 -8.07
C GLY A 133 3.25 -10.36 -8.21
N GLU A 134 2.59 -10.19 -7.08
CA GLU A 134 1.14 -10.34 -6.93
C GLU A 134 0.39 -9.04 -7.21
N MET A 135 1.08 -7.88 -7.11
CA MET A 135 0.49 -6.54 -7.15
C MET A 135 0.87 -5.77 -8.43
N MET A 136 1.06 -6.49 -9.54
CA MET A 136 1.54 -5.94 -10.81
C MET A 136 0.50 -5.11 -11.58
N PHE A 137 -0.81 -5.32 -11.33
CA PHE A 137 -1.88 -4.73 -12.11
C PHE A 137 -2.78 -3.84 -11.27
N GLY A 138 -3.48 -2.88 -11.88
CA GLY A 138 -4.36 -1.96 -11.21
C GLY A 138 -5.54 -2.62 -10.45
N ASP A 139 -5.93 -3.83 -10.84
CA ASP A 139 -6.97 -4.63 -10.16
C ASP A 139 -6.41 -5.66 -9.15
N SER A 140 -5.09 -5.77 -9.00
CA SER A 140 -4.46 -6.78 -8.14
C SER A 140 -4.92 -6.69 -6.68
N LYS A 141 -5.04 -5.48 -6.11
CA LYS A 141 -5.53 -5.27 -4.75
C LYS A 141 -6.96 -5.76 -4.58
N GLY A 142 -7.84 -5.51 -5.56
CA GLY A 142 -9.22 -6.00 -5.57
C GLY A 142 -9.31 -7.52 -5.62
N ARG A 143 -8.50 -8.18 -6.45
CA ARG A 143 -8.44 -9.64 -6.50
C ARG A 143 -7.91 -10.25 -5.20
N MET A 144 -6.92 -9.63 -4.59
CA MET A 144 -6.32 -10.13 -3.36
C MET A 144 -7.27 -9.99 -2.16
N ILE A 145 -7.97 -8.86 -2.02
CA ILE A 145 -8.89 -8.66 -0.90
C ILE A 145 -10.02 -9.70 -0.91
N VAL A 146 -10.57 -10.02 -2.09
CA VAL A 146 -11.61 -11.07 -2.21
C VAL A 146 -11.08 -12.44 -1.76
N ARG A 147 -9.84 -12.79 -2.14
CA ARG A 147 -9.22 -14.04 -1.69
C ARG A 147 -9.02 -14.08 -0.17
N LEU A 148 -8.58 -12.97 0.43
CA LEU A 148 -8.41 -12.91 1.88
C LEU A 148 -9.76 -12.95 2.63
N GLN A 149 -10.78 -12.27 2.12
CA GLN A 149 -12.13 -12.33 2.67
C GLN A 149 -12.67 -13.78 2.70
N GLN A 150 -12.51 -14.48 1.58
CA GLN A 150 -12.90 -15.91 1.49
C GLN A 150 -12.10 -16.79 2.46
N LEU A 151 -10.78 -16.61 2.52
CA LEU A 151 -9.91 -17.40 3.40
C LEU A 151 -10.20 -17.18 4.89
N LEU A 152 -10.51 -15.94 5.27
CA LEU A 152 -10.75 -15.55 6.67
C LEU A 152 -12.21 -15.69 7.07
N GLY A 153 -13.11 -15.93 6.15
CA GLY A 153 -14.56 -15.94 6.39
C GLY A 153 -15.09 -14.56 6.79
N VAL A 154 -14.55 -13.49 6.17
CA VAL A 154 -14.87 -12.09 6.47
C VAL A 154 -15.68 -11.50 5.33
N THR A 155 -16.70 -10.73 5.62
CA THR A 155 -17.55 -10.05 4.63
C THR A 155 -17.04 -8.63 4.29
N PRO A 156 -17.55 -7.99 3.23
CA PRO A 156 -17.26 -6.58 2.95
C PRO A 156 -17.65 -5.64 4.11
N GLU A 157 -18.73 -5.94 4.85
CA GLU A 157 -19.20 -5.17 6.01
C GLU A 157 -18.21 -5.24 7.19
N GLU A 158 -17.45 -6.32 7.28
CA GLU A 158 -16.41 -6.54 8.29
C GLU A 158 -15.01 -6.10 7.81
N THR A 159 -14.96 -5.49 6.62
CA THR A 159 -13.70 -5.07 5.97
C THR A 159 -13.57 -3.54 5.94
N LEU A 160 -12.40 -3.07 6.38
CA LEU A 160 -11.97 -1.69 6.33
C LEU A 160 -10.76 -1.58 5.40
N VAL A 161 -10.75 -0.59 4.51
CA VAL A 161 -9.63 -0.32 3.60
C VAL A 161 -9.15 1.12 3.73
N VAL A 162 -7.83 1.34 3.64
CA VAL A 162 -7.19 2.65 3.72
C VAL A 162 -6.22 2.78 2.56
N GLY A 163 -6.30 3.87 1.82
CA GLY A 163 -5.40 4.14 0.70
C GLY A 163 -5.41 5.61 0.28
N ASP A 164 -4.56 5.97 -0.68
CA ASP A 164 -4.37 7.34 -1.15
C ASP A 164 -4.62 7.54 -2.65
N GLY A 165 -4.56 6.49 -3.48
CA GLY A 165 -4.47 6.60 -4.93
C GLY A 165 -5.46 5.77 -5.74
N ALA A 166 -5.42 5.96 -7.06
CA ALA A 166 -6.31 5.27 -8.01
C ALA A 166 -6.13 3.73 -8.02
N ASN A 167 -4.94 3.23 -7.68
CA ASN A 167 -4.64 1.81 -7.53
C ASN A 167 -5.44 1.14 -6.40
N ASP A 168 -5.98 1.94 -5.44
CA ASP A 168 -6.78 1.45 -4.32
C ASP A 168 -8.27 1.30 -4.65
N LEU A 169 -8.75 1.90 -5.75
CA LEU A 169 -10.14 1.80 -6.16
C LEU A 169 -10.61 0.34 -6.27
N SER A 170 -9.73 -0.55 -6.73
CA SER A 170 -10.07 -1.95 -6.88
C SER A 170 -10.35 -2.65 -5.55
N MET A 171 -9.65 -2.33 -4.46
CA MET A 171 -9.95 -2.88 -3.13
C MET A 171 -11.09 -2.13 -2.44
N PHE A 172 -11.28 -0.84 -2.74
CA PHE A 172 -12.42 -0.05 -2.22
C PHE A 172 -13.76 -0.67 -2.62
N ALA A 173 -13.86 -1.23 -3.83
CA ALA A 173 -15.08 -1.89 -4.31
C ALA A 173 -15.53 -3.10 -3.46
N HIS A 174 -14.66 -3.64 -2.61
CA HIS A 174 -14.90 -4.85 -1.81
C HIS A 174 -14.94 -4.60 -0.30
N ALA A 175 -15.09 -3.35 0.14
CA ALA A 175 -15.15 -2.99 1.55
C ALA A 175 -16.28 -1.99 1.83
N ALA A 176 -17.00 -2.18 2.94
CA ALA A 176 -18.02 -1.23 3.38
C ALA A 176 -17.39 0.03 3.98
N THR A 177 -16.28 -0.10 4.71
CA THR A 177 -15.54 1.06 5.24
C THR A 177 -14.34 1.36 4.36
N ARG A 178 -14.40 2.50 3.66
CA ARG A 178 -13.39 2.95 2.70
C ARG A 178 -12.84 4.30 3.14
N ILE A 179 -11.59 4.33 3.55
CA ILE A 179 -10.93 5.53 4.10
C ILE A 179 -9.92 6.06 3.09
N ALA A 180 -10.20 7.23 2.54
CA ALA A 180 -9.27 7.99 1.72
C ALA A 180 -8.34 8.80 2.64
N PHE A 181 -7.06 8.40 2.72
CA PHE A 181 -6.07 8.99 3.60
C PHE A 181 -5.14 9.92 2.82
N CYS A 182 -5.20 11.24 3.08
CA CYS A 182 -4.46 12.28 2.34
C CYS A 182 -4.54 12.08 0.81
N ALA A 183 -5.68 11.59 0.33
CA ALA A 183 -5.82 10.92 -0.95
C ALA A 183 -6.05 11.89 -2.12
N LYS A 184 -5.78 11.35 -3.32
CA LYS A 184 -6.12 12.00 -4.58
C LYS A 184 -7.64 12.10 -4.77
N PRO A 185 -8.15 13.10 -5.53
CA PRO A 185 -9.60 13.34 -5.67
C PRO A 185 -10.39 12.11 -6.09
N ILE A 186 -9.88 11.33 -7.03
CA ILE A 186 -10.54 10.13 -7.55
C ILE A 186 -10.84 9.08 -6.46
N LEU A 187 -9.96 8.93 -5.47
CA LEU A 187 -10.19 7.99 -4.38
C LEU A 187 -11.15 8.56 -3.33
N LYS A 188 -11.09 9.88 -3.08
CA LYS A 188 -12.01 10.56 -2.17
C LYS A 188 -13.47 10.41 -2.61
N GLU A 189 -13.74 10.46 -3.90
CA GLU A 189 -15.08 10.25 -4.47
C GLU A 189 -15.64 8.85 -4.20
N ALA A 190 -14.77 7.84 -4.11
CA ALA A 190 -15.16 6.46 -3.82
C ALA A 190 -15.20 6.12 -2.33
N ALA A 191 -14.72 7.03 -1.46
CA ALA A 191 -14.55 6.78 -0.04
C ALA A 191 -15.86 6.97 0.75
N THR A 192 -15.95 6.28 1.90
CA THR A 192 -16.98 6.55 2.92
C THR A 192 -16.51 7.55 3.96
N HIS A 193 -15.19 7.65 4.14
CA HIS A 193 -14.53 8.56 5.08
C HIS A 193 -13.27 9.15 4.46
N THR A 194 -12.93 10.37 4.85
CA THR A 194 -11.74 11.06 4.38
C THR A 194 -10.92 11.55 5.56
N VAL A 195 -9.61 11.34 5.51
CA VAL A 195 -8.65 11.86 6.49
C VAL A 195 -7.67 12.76 5.73
N GLU A 196 -7.61 14.04 6.08
CA GLU A 196 -6.76 15.04 5.39
C GLU A 196 -5.47 15.35 6.15
N THR A 197 -5.28 14.76 7.33
CA THR A 197 -4.08 14.98 8.15
C THR A 197 -3.20 13.74 8.11
N LYS A 198 -1.87 13.93 8.02
CA LYS A 198 -0.88 12.86 8.09
C LYS A 198 -0.76 12.28 9.51
N ASP A 199 -1.86 11.68 9.98
CA ASP A 199 -1.94 10.99 11.27
C ASP A 199 -2.89 9.79 11.15
N LEU A 200 -2.31 8.60 11.05
CA LEU A 200 -3.09 7.36 10.90
C LEU A 200 -3.97 7.02 12.12
N ARG A 201 -3.73 7.62 13.29
CA ARG A 201 -4.59 7.41 14.46
C ARG A 201 -6.04 7.82 14.19
N LYS A 202 -6.29 8.72 13.21
CA LYS A 202 -7.64 9.07 12.76
C LYS A 202 -8.44 7.88 12.21
N VAL A 203 -7.76 6.85 11.71
CA VAL A 203 -8.39 5.59 11.30
C VAL A 203 -9.01 4.86 12.50
N LEU A 204 -8.40 4.95 13.70
CA LEU A 204 -8.97 4.36 14.92
C LEU A 204 -10.25 5.06 15.35
N GLU A 205 -10.31 6.40 15.25
CA GLU A 205 -11.51 7.18 15.56
C GLU A 205 -12.68 6.76 14.64
N ILE A 206 -12.40 6.52 13.36
CA ILE A 206 -13.38 6.03 12.41
C ILE A 206 -13.81 4.59 12.79
N ALA A 207 -12.84 3.70 13.06
CA ALA A 207 -13.14 2.31 13.44
C ALA A 207 -13.98 2.23 14.72
N ASP A 208 -13.79 3.14 15.66
CA ASP A 208 -14.59 3.22 16.90
C ASP A 208 -16.03 3.74 16.65
N SER A 209 -16.23 4.53 15.60
CA SER A 209 -17.55 5.05 15.23
C SER A 209 -18.42 4.05 14.49
N LEU A 210 -17.81 2.96 13.96
CA LEU A 210 -18.54 1.93 13.23
C LEU A 210 -19.40 1.11 14.22
N LYS A 211 -20.68 0.92 13.87
CA LYS A 211 -21.54 0.00 14.63
C LYS A 211 -20.99 -1.42 14.55
N ASP A 212 -21.03 -2.13 15.65
CA ASP A 212 -20.63 -3.55 15.66
C ASP A 212 -21.65 -4.36 14.81
N PRO A 213 -21.24 -4.95 13.68
CA PRO A 213 -22.14 -5.73 12.84
C PRO A 213 -22.72 -6.95 13.57
N ALA A 214 -22.16 -7.37 14.71
CA ALA A 214 -22.66 -8.46 15.56
C ALA A 214 -23.75 -8.00 16.56
N ALA A 215 -24.09 -6.71 16.62
CA ALA A 215 -25.08 -6.16 17.54
C ALA A 215 -26.49 -5.97 16.88
N SER A 216 -26.68 -6.52 15.67
CA SER A 216 -27.96 -6.44 14.93
C SER A 216 -28.69 -7.77 14.89
#